data_4a4a3ee0ca5241bf663695a391de3fd2
#
_entry.id   4a4a3ee0ca5241bf663695a391de3fd2
#
_cell.length_a   1.000
_cell.length_b   1.000
_cell.length_c   1.000
_cell.angle_alpha   90.00
_cell.angle_beta   90.00
_cell.angle_gamma   90.00
#
_symmetry.space_group_name_H-M   'P 1'
#
loop_
_entity.id
_entity.type
_entity.pdbx_description
1 polymer ?
#
loop_
_entity_poly.entity_id
_entity_poly.type
_entity_poly.pdbx_seq_one_letter_code
_entity_poly.pdbx_strand_id
1 'polypeptide(L)'
;MKIIQYILLVCSLCLFGKTGAQNRSIEFREGNWEQMLKMAKKEKKMIFVDCYTSWCGPCKMLAKNIFTQDSVADFYNANFICFQIDMEKGEGPELARKYGVAAFPTLLYVDKDGMLKHCVVGNQQAHELIRNGEKALKGEQTLLDFQRRYDAGERDRAFVKQYIDVLFKAYRPQLQKEVVTEYINRLSDAEFYTRETWDIIIRNLSDPLSPILKKVAAKRYYFSHVVSRDTIDIFIDYTLKSAVSSFVWWTPDKGVFNQQRYDELLAYIFTQPLPKVPQYVASLYAAAYLKTGDIRGMLDEMYHSLQYGIFYTPQDKLDFIRNFLRHVETCGNETFMNEANAWLDKLMESAPSGYYKSEYMKVKARILRVLGKVDEANKLELQAPKVRMS
;
A
#
# COMPACT_ATOMS: atom_id res chain seq x y z
N MET A 1 13.07 66.13 -33.98
CA MET A 1 13.12 64.68 -34.24
C MET A 1 13.95 63.91 -33.19
N LYS A 2 15.10 64.39 -32.72
CA LYS A 2 15.96 63.68 -31.73
C LYS A 2 15.35 63.55 -30.33
N ILE A 3 14.57 64.50 -29.85
CA ILE A 3 13.92 64.49 -28.53
C ILE A 3 12.79 63.47 -28.44
N ILE A 4 12.04 63.27 -29.51
CA ILE A 4 10.92 62.29 -29.56
C ILE A 4 11.49 60.83 -29.56
N GLN A 5 12.67 60.61 -30.18
CA GLN A 5 13.33 59.32 -30.15
C GLN A 5 13.84 58.95 -28.73
N TYR A 6 14.29 59.92 -27.96
CA TYR A 6 14.73 59.69 -26.56
C TYR A 6 13.56 59.37 -25.63
N ILE A 7 12.40 60.02 -25.83
CA ILE A 7 11.20 59.78 -25.02
C ILE A 7 10.63 58.36 -25.32
N LEU A 8 10.65 57.91 -26.57
CA LEU A 8 10.24 56.56 -26.92
C LEU A 8 11.23 55.48 -26.41
N LEU A 9 12.52 55.76 -26.34
CA LEU A 9 13.51 54.85 -25.78
C LEU A 9 13.42 54.73 -24.26
N VAL A 10 13.11 55.83 -23.55
CA VAL A 10 12.91 55.80 -22.09
C VAL A 10 11.59 55.15 -21.70
N CYS A 11 10.51 55.34 -22.47
CA CYS A 11 9.24 54.61 -22.25
C CYS A 11 9.34 53.11 -22.53
N SER A 12 10.24 52.67 -23.49
CA SER A 12 10.48 51.25 -23.75
C SER A 12 11.24 50.54 -22.64
N LEU A 13 12.09 51.27 -21.89
CA LEU A 13 12.84 50.72 -20.76
C LEU A 13 12.05 50.62 -19.45
N CYS A 14 10.90 51.32 -19.34
CA CYS A 14 10.02 51.21 -18.16
C CYS A 14 9.03 50.06 -18.25
N LEU A 15 8.92 49.35 -19.38
CA LEU A 15 8.00 48.23 -19.58
C LEU A 15 8.64 46.85 -19.31
N PHE A 16 9.91 46.82 -19.01
CA PHE A 16 10.50 45.63 -18.36
C PHE A 16 10.12 45.63 -16.88
N GLY A 17 8.82 45.37 -16.63
CA GLY A 17 8.34 45.04 -15.32
C GLY A 17 9.18 43.89 -14.77
N LYS A 18 9.69 44.09 -13.57
CA LYS A 18 10.41 43.08 -12.80
C LYS A 18 9.64 41.75 -12.83
N THR A 19 10.00 40.86 -13.73
CA THR A 19 9.73 39.44 -13.54
C THR A 19 10.69 38.97 -12.45
N GLY A 20 10.49 39.49 -11.23
CA GLY A 20 11.07 38.90 -10.06
C GLY A 20 10.48 37.50 -9.94
N ALA A 21 11.30 36.49 -9.94
CA ALA A 21 10.88 35.18 -9.49
C ALA A 21 10.30 35.36 -8.09
N GLN A 22 8.95 35.36 -8.01
CA GLN A 22 8.26 35.49 -6.73
C GLN A 22 8.29 34.09 -6.11
N ASN A 23 9.26 33.87 -5.21
CA ASN A 23 9.31 32.64 -4.40
C ASN A 23 8.21 32.69 -3.33
N ARG A 24 6.96 32.45 -3.72
CA ARG A 24 5.84 32.32 -2.79
C ARG A 24 5.68 30.85 -2.37
N SER A 25 5.13 30.64 -1.19
CA SER A 25 4.80 29.32 -0.69
C SER A 25 3.42 29.34 -0.04
N ILE A 26 2.83 28.16 0.13
CA ILE A 26 1.61 28.06 0.96
C ILE A 26 1.96 28.56 2.38
N GLU A 27 1.13 29.49 2.88
CA GLU A 27 1.25 30.05 4.23
C GLU A 27 0.44 29.20 5.21
N PHE A 28 1.11 28.26 5.87
CA PHE A 28 0.49 27.44 6.90
C PHE A 28 0.33 28.24 8.19
N ARG A 29 -0.89 28.26 8.73
CA ARG A 29 -1.23 28.96 9.97
C ARG A 29 -0.72 28.17 11.17
N GLU A 30 -0.19 28.88 12.16
CA GLU A 30 0.17 28.32 13.45
C GLU A 30 -1.04 28.21 14.37
N GLY A 31 -1.03 27.23 15.26
CA GLY A 31 -2.08 27.02 16.24
C GLY A 31 -2.55 25.57 16.30
N ASN A 32 -3.66 25.34 16.99
CA ASN A 32 -4.31 24.04 17.14
C ASN A 32 -5.56 23.93 16.26
N TRP A 33 -6.14 22.73 16.18
CA TRP A 33 -7.32 22.47 15.34
C TRP A 33 -8.51 23.35 15.66
N GLU A 34 -8.77 23.61 16.94
CA GLU A 34 -9.89 24.47 17.36
C GLU A 34 -9.71 25.92 16.84
N GLN A 35 -8.47 26.42 16.87
CA GLN A 35 -8.14 27.75 16.36
C GLN A 35 -8.32 27.80 14.84
N MET A 36 -7.96 26.74 14.10
CA MET A 36 -8.20 26.66 12.66
C MET A 36 -9.70 26.72 12.33
N LEU A 37 -10.54 26.02 13.07
CA LEU A 37 -11.99 26.07 12.91
C LEU A 37 -12.56 27.48 13.22
N LYS A 38 -12.05 28.15 14.25
CA LYS A 38 -12.45 29.53 14.57
C LYS A 38 -12.07 30.50 13.44
N MET A 39 -10.85 30.37 12.90
CA MET A 39 -10.40 31.17 11.76
C MET A 39 -11.25 30.90 10.50
N ALA A 40 -11.51 29.64 10.19
CA ALA A 40 -12.33 29.23 9.07
C ALA A 40 -13.76 29.81 9.14
N LYS A 41 -14.37 29.81 10.33
CA LYS A 41 -15.67 30.45 10.55
C LYS A 41 -15.63 31.96 10.37
N LYS A 42 -14.60 32.62 10.92
CA LYS A 42 -14.40 34.08 10.84
C LYS A 42 -14.18 34.54 9.39
N GLU A 43 -13.30 33.83 8.66
CA GLU A 43 -12.93 34.20 7.30
C GLU A 43 -13.85 33.58 6.24
N LYS A 44 -14.80 32.74 6.65
CA LYS A 44 -15.74 32.00 5.78
C LYS A 44 -15.02 31.16 4.71
N LYS A 45 -13.85 30.62 5.07
CA LYS A 45 -13.01 29.77 4.22
C LYS A 45 -13.05 28.32 4.66
N MET A 46 -12.74 27.41 3.74
CA MET A 46 -12.42 26.01 4.08
C MET A 46 -11.01 25.91 4.66
N ILE A 47 -10.74 24.81 5.35
CA ILE A 47 -9.41 24.46 5.84
C ILE A 47 -8.80 23.46 4.88
N PHE A 48 -7.62 23.77 4.37
CA PHE A 48 -6.73 22.82 3.71
C PHE A 48 -5.74 22.29 4.75
N VAL A 49 -5.67 20.95 4.92
CA VAL A 49 -4.79 20.33 5.91
C VAL A 49 -3.79 19.43 5.20
N ASP A 50 -2.50 19.73 5.37
CA ASP A 50 -1.41 18.81 5.03
C ASP A 50 -1.10 17.92 6.24
N CYS A 51 -1.53 16.66 6.13
CA CYS A 51 -1.30 15.62 7.14
C CYS A 51 -0.01 14.89 6.81
N TYR A 52 1.03 15.09 7.62
CA TYR A 52 2.35 14.52 7.38
C TYR A 52 2.90 13.76 8.60
N THR A 53 4.08 13.15 8.44
CA THR A 53 4.94 12.67 9.52
C THR A 53 6.39 13.09 9.28
N SER A 54 7.17 13.22 10.34
CA SER A 54 8.55 13.72 10.26
C SER A 54 9.49 12.86 9.42
N TRP A 55 9.22 11.57 9.29
CA TRP A 55 9.99 10.60 8.48
C TRP A 55 9.50 10.47 7.03
N CYS A 56 8.36 11.04 6.68
CA CYS A 56 7.73 10.88 5.38
C CYS A 56 8.50 11.59 4.26
N GLY A 57 9.20 10.83 3.42
CA GLY A 57 9.93 11.35 2.26
C GLY A 57 9.05 12.06 1.23
N PRO A 58 7.94 11.44 0.76
CA PRO A 58 7.01 12.09 -0.17
C PRO A 58 6.40 13.39 0.36
N CYS A 59 6.14 13.50 1.69
CA CYS A 59 5.65 14.75 2.29
C CYS A 59 6.66 15.88 2.15
N LYS A 60 7.94 15.58 2.41
CA LYS A 60 9.05 16.55 2.24
C LYS A 60 9.19 17.00 0.79
N MET A 61 9.00 16.07 -0.17
CA MET A 61 9.02 16.43 -1.60
C MET A 61 7.84 17.34 -1.98
N LEU A 62 6.65 17.07 -1.48
CA LEU A 62 5.46 17.89 -1.71
C LEU A 62 5.67 19.30 -1.15
N ALA A 63 6.13 19.40 0.10
CA ALA A 63 6.41 20.68 0.76
C ALA A 63 7.48 21.50 0.01
N LYS A 64 8.55 20.84 -0.45
CA LYS A 64 9.69 21.52 -1.10
C LYS A 64 9.39 21.92 -2.54
N ASN A 65 8.70 21.09 -3.31
CA ASN A 65 8.63 21.21 -4.77
C ASN A 65 7.28 21.68 -5.30
N ILE A 66 6.21 21.51 -4.51
CA ILE A 66 4.83 21.81 -4.95
C ILE A 66 4.25 22.99 -4.17
N PHE A 67 4.33 22.99 -2.84
CA PHE A 67 3.77 24.08 -2.03
C PHE A 67 4.54 25.41 -2.19
N THR A 68 5.72 25.36 -2.78
CA THR A 68 6.57 26.53 -3.10
C THR A 68 6.37 27.04 -4.53
N GLN A 69 5.45 26.49 -5.30
CA GLN A 69 5.12 27.01 -6.62
C GLN A 69 4.14 28.18 -6.49
N ASP A 70 4.44 29.30 -7.14
CA ASP A 70 3.64 30.53 -7.07
C ASP A 70 2.16 30.30 -7.38
N SER A 71 1.83 29.52 -8.41
CA SER A 71 0.45 29.20 -8.79
C SER A 71 -0.29 28.44 -7.68
N VAL A 72 0.39 27.54 -6.99
CA VAL A 72 -0.17 26.77 -5.88
C VAL A 72 -0.35 27.66 -4.66
N ALA A 73 0.69 28.41 -4.31
CA ALA A 73 0.69 29.32 -3.17
C ALA A 73 -0.44 30.37 -3.30
N ASP A 74 -0.53 31.02 -4.46
CA ASP A 74 -1.56 32.05 -4.71
C ASP A 74 -2.97 31.46 -4.58
N PHE A 75 -3.21 30.29 -5.17
CA PHE A 75 -4.51 29.66 -5.11
C PHE A 75 -4.89 29.27 -3.67
N TYR A 76 -3.97 28.61 -2.95
CA TYR A 76 -4.28 28.10 -1.61
C TYR A 76 -4.38 29.22 -0.57
N ASN A 77 -3.47 30.20 -0.58
CA ASN A 77 -3.50 31.32 0.35
C ASN A 77 -4.74 32.20 0.17
N ALA A 78 -5.20 32.36 -1.08
CA ALA A 78 -6.43 33.12 -1.35
C ALA A 78 -7.70 32.41 -0.87
N ASN A 79 -7.78 31.07 -0.99
CA ASN A 79 -9.03 30.33 -0.88
C ASN A 79 -9.19 29.50 0.40
N PHE A 80 -8.10 29.20 1.12
CA PHE A 80 -8.12 28.29 2.26
C PHE A 80 -7.45 28.89 3.50
N ILE A 81 -7.85 28.40 4.67
CA ILE A 81 -7.02 28.41 5.86
C ILE A 81 -6.09 27.18 5.73
N CYS A 82 -4.82 27.41 5.45
CA CYS A 82 -3.86 26.32 5.28
C CYS A 82 -3.28 25.91 6.64
N PHE A 83 -3.35 24.63 6.96
CA PHE A 83 -2.86 24.05 8.21
C PHE A 83 -1.98 22.84 7.92
N GLN A 84 -0.88 22.69 8.65
CA GLN A 84 0.02 21.56 8.52
C GLN A 84 0.18 20.89 9.89
N ILE A 85 0.06 19.56 9.94
CA ILE A 85 0.10 18.85 11.22
C ILE A 85 0.81 17.49 11.11
N ASP A 86 1.71 17.24 12.07
CA ASP A 86 2.35 15.93 12.24
C ASP A 86 1.37 14.96 12.90
N MET A 87 0.94 13.94 12.16
CA MET A 87 -0.08 12.99 12.58
C MET A 87 0.36 12.04 13.70
N GLU A 88 1.64 12.05 14.07
CA GLU A 88 2.16 11.26 15.18
C GLU A 88 2.39 12.09 16.45
N LYS A 89 2.16 13.42 16.42
CA LYS A 89 2.43 14.33 17.54
C LYS A 89 1.23 15.18 17.92
N GLY A 90 1.20 15.59 19.20
CA GLY A 90 0.18 16.49 19.71
C GLY A 90 -1.24 15.98 19.47
N GLU A 91 -2.10 16.80 18.81
CA GLU A 91 -3.47 16.45 18.45
C GLU A 91 -3.57 15.62 17.14
N GLY A 92 -2.43 15.40 16.46
CA GLY A 92 -2.38 14.66 15.19
C GLY A 92 -3.01 13.27 15.25
N PRO A 93 -2.70 12.40 16.24
CA PRO A 93 -3.31 11.07 16.35
C PRO A 93 -4.83 11.09 16.50
N GLU A 94 -5.40 12.10 17.15
CA GLU A 94 -6.84 12.26 17.28
C GLU A 94 -7.48 12.68 15.95
N LEU A 95 -6.87 13.66 15.25
CA LEU A 95 -7.31 14.09 13.93
C LEU A 95 -7.16 12.99 12.88
N ALA A 96 -6.09 12.18 12.97
CA ALA A 96 -5.92 11.03 12.10
C ALA A 96 -7.08 10.03 12.22
N ARG A 97 -7.49 9.70 13.46
CA ARG A 97 -8.67 8.85 13.70
C ARG A 97 -9.95 9.50 13.21
N LYS A 98 -10.16 10.78 13.52
CA LYS A 98 -11.38 11.52 13.14
C LYS A 98 -11.61 11.56 11.64
N TYR A 99 -10.56 11.79 10.86
CA TYR A 99 -10.65 11.93 9.40
C TYR A 99 -10.23 10.69 8.62
N GLY A 100 -9.87 9.60 9.32
CA GLY A 100 -9.44 8.33 8.70
C GLY A 100 -8.15 8.49 7.90
N VAL A 101 -7.16 9.19 8.44
CA VAL A 101 -5.82 9.33 7.84
C VAL A 101 -5.00 8.11 8.20
N ALA A 102 -4.63 7.30 7.19
CA ALA A 102 -3.91 6.04 7.37
C ALA A 102 -2.64 5.94 6.49
N ALA A 103 -2.36 6.96 5.68
CA ALA A 103 -1.17 7.00 4.81
C ALA A 103 -0.71 8.46 4.63
N PHE A 104 0.56 8.68 4.23
CA PHE A 104 1.13 10.01 4.13
C PHE A 104 1.85 10.25 2.79
N PRO A 105 1.77 11.51 2.24
CA PRO A 105 0.93 12.62 2.72
C PRO A 105 -0.54 12.35 2.50
N THR A 106 -1.42 12.88 3.37
CA THR A 106 -2.85 12.98 3.17
C THR A 106 -3.26 14.45 3.19
N LEU A 107 -3.95 14.88 2.15
CA LEU A 107 -4.44 16.24 1.99
C LEU A 107 -5.94 16.27 2.23
N LEU A 108 -6.38 17.00 3.26
CA LEU A 108 -7.79 17.10 3.62
C LEU A 108 -8.33 18.49 3.26
N TYR A 109 -9.57 18.51 2.82
CA TYR A 109 -10.36 19.72 2.60
C TYR A 109 -11.58 19.67 3.51
N VAL A 110 -11.57 20.50 4.54
CA VAL A 110 -12.54 20.47 5.63
C VAL A 110 -13.31 21.79 5.64
N ASP A 111 -14.62 21.75 5.83
CA ASP A 111 -15.38 22.98 5.93
C ASP A 111 -15.21 23.68 7.28
N LYS A 112 -15.76 24.89 7.39
CA LYS A 112 -15.71 25.70 8.61
C LYS A 112 -16.37 25.05 9.84
N ASP A 113 -17.19 24.01 9.64
CA ASP A 113 -17.87 23.27 10.71
C ASP A 113 -17.16 21.94 11.06
N GLY A 114 -16.03 21.68 10.41
CA GLY A 114 -15.19 20.50 10.67
C GLY A 114 -15.62 19.25 9.91
N MET A 115 -16.46 19.39 8.86
CA MET A 115 -16.89 18.29 8.01
C MET A 115 -15.90 18.07 6.88
N LEU A 116 -15.43 16.84 6.68
CA LEU A 116 -14.57 16.47 5.55
C LEU A 116 -15.36 16.55 4.25
N LYS A 117 -14.89 17.37 3.32
CA LYS A 117 -15.46 17.52 1.97
C LYS A 117 -14.72 16.69 0.95
N HIS A 118 -13.40 16.72 1.00
CA HIS A 118 -12.56 16.00 0.05
C HIS A 118 -11.27 15.51 0.73
N CYS A 119 -10.70 14.45 0.18
CA CYS A 119 -9.47 13.85 0.67
C CYS A 119 -8.68 13.28 -0.51
N VAL A 120 -7.38 13.50 -0.52
CA VAL A 120 -6.47 12.92 -1.50
C VAL A 120 -5.21 12.44 -0.78
N VAL A 121 -4.74 11.24 -1.14
CA VAL A 121 -3.55 10.63 -0.54
C VAL A 121 -2.43 10.49 -1.57
N GLY A 122 -1.21 10.70 -1.11
CA GLY A 122 -0.01 10.59 -1.92
C GLY A 122 0.45 11.90 -2.55
N ASN A 123 1.56 11.82 -3.27
CA ASN A 123 2.17 12.98 -3.92
C ASN A 123 1.26 13.50 -5.04
N GLN A 124 1.15 14.82 -5.15
CA GLN A 124 0.34 15.51 -6.15
C GLN A 124 1.22 16.41 -7.02
N GLN A 125 0.89 16.50 -8.31
CA GLN A 125 1.44 17.56 -9.16
C GLN A 125 0.69 18.89 -8.90
N ALA A 126 1.33 20.03 -9.19
CA ALA A 126 0.74 21.35 -8.93
C ALA A 126 -0.68 21.53 -9.51
N HIS A 127 -0.86 21.13 -10.78
CA HIS A 127 -2.16 21.23 -11.45
C HIS A 127 -3.23 20.29 -10.85
N GLU A 128 -2.83 19.13 -10.32
CA GLU A 128 -3.73 18.19 -9.65
C GLU A 128 -4.14 18.74 -8.29
N LEU A 129 -3.20 19.31 -7.55
CA LEU A 129 -3.43 19.92 -6.25
C LEU A 129 -4.43 21.09 -6.37
N ILE A 130 -4.22 22.01 -7.33
CA ILE A 130 -5.15 23.11 -7.61
C ILE A 130 -6.54 22.57 -7.98
N ARG A 131 -6.61 21.59 -8.87
CA ARG A 131 -7.90 20.98 -9.27
C ARG A 131 -8.64 20.35 -8.09
N ASN A 132 -7.95 19.71 -7.16
CA ASN A 132 -8.57 19.16 -5.95
C ASN A 132 -9.09 20.27 -5.03
N GLY A 133 -8.38 21.38 -4.91
CA GLY A 133 -8.87 22.58 -4.22
C GLY A 133 -10.12 23.17 -4.86
N GLU A 134 -10.14 23.32 -6.20
CA GLU A 134 -11.31 23.79 -6.95
C GLU A 134 -12.53 22.89 -6.74
N LYS A 135 -12.36 21.57 -6.80
CA LYS A 135 -13.45 20.61 -6.51
C LYS A 135 -13.98 20.78 -5.10
N ALA A 136 -13.10 20.92 -4.12
CA ALA A 136 -13.50 21.13 -2.73
C ALA A 136 -14.32 22.40 -2.55
N LEU A 137 -13.91 23.51 -3.19
CA LEU A 137 -14.62 24.80 -3.14
C LEU A 137 -15.99 24.74 -3.82
N LYS A 138 -16.10 24.07 -4.96
CA LYS A 138 -17.37 23.88 -5.68
C LYS A 138 -18.28 22.88 -4.98
N GLY A 139 -17.74 21.97 -4.20
CA GLY A 139 -18.48 20.87 -3.58
C GLY A 139 -18.92 19.78 -4.56
N GLU A 140 -18.35 19.77 -5.76
CA GLU A 140 -18.65 18.82 -6.83
C GLU A 140 -17.50 17.87 -7.08
N GLN A 141 -17.81 16.63 -7.44
CA GLN A 141 -16.82 15.57 -7.69
C GLN A 141 -15.84 15.36 -6.52
N THR A 142 -16.28 15.68 -5.31
CA THR A 142 -15.54 15.43 -4.08
C THR A 142 -15.86 14.06 -3.49
N LEU A 143 -15.07 13.60 -2.53
CA LEU A 143 -15.38 12.36 -1.80
C LEU A 143 -16.79 12.40 -1.19
N LEU A 144 -17.15 13.52 -0.54
CA LEU A 144 -18.46 13.68 0.08
C LEU A 144 -19.60 13.73 -0.96
N ASP A 145 -19.38 14.41 -2.10
CA ASP A 145 -20.37 14.45 -3.18
C ASP A 145 -20.68 13.07 -3.72
N PHE A 146 -19.64 12.29 -4.06
CA PHE A 146 -19.81 10.92 -4.51
C PHE A 146 -20.49 10.04 -3.47
N GLN A 147 -20.10 10.16 -2.20
CA GLN A 147 -20.70 9.38 -1.11
C GLN A 147 -22.20 9.69 -0.97
N ARG A 148 -22.58 10.97 -0.93
CA ARG A 148 -23.99 11.40 -0.81
C ARG A 148 -24.84 10.89 -1.96
N ARG A 149 -24.35 10.98 -3.18
CA ARG A 149 -25.05 10.50 -4.38
C ARG A 149 -25.20 8.98 -4.36
N TYR A 150 -24.14 8.28 -3.94
CA TYR A 150 -24.18 6.83 -3.78
C TYR A 150 -25.19 6.40 -2.70
N ASP A 151 -25.21 7.08 -1.55
CA ASP A 151 -26.15 6.84 -0.45
C ASP A 151 -27.60 7.17 -0.87
N ALA A 152 -27.78 8.14 -1.74
CA ALA A 152 -29.06 8.48 -2.36
C ALA A 152 -29.52 7.47 -3.45
N GLY A 153 -28.74 6.44 -3.72
CA GLY A 153 -29.11 5.37 -4.64
C GLY A 153 -28.61 5.51 -6.07
N GLU A 154 -27.75 6.50 -6.38
CA GLU A 154 -27.17 6.61 -7.72
C GLU A 154 -26.25 5.44 -8.00
N ARG A 155 -26.53 4.71 -9.08
CA ARG A 155 -25.84 3.47 -9.45
C ARG A 155 -25.51 3.40 -10.94
N ASP A 156 -25.52 4.56 -11.64
CA ASP A 156 -25.05 4.63 -13.02
C ASP A 156 -23.62 4.12 -13.13
N ARG A 157 -23.34 3.40 -14.20
CA ARG A 157 -22.04 2.74 -14.40
C ARG A 157 -20.87 3.70 -14.42
N ALA A 158 -21.00 4.83 -15.10
CA ALA A 158 -19.95 5.83 -15.18
C ALA A 158 -19.72 6.50 -13.83
N PHE A 159 -20.80 6.79 -13.11
CA PHE A 159 -20.75 7.33 -11.76
C PHE A 159 -20.04 6.39 -10.79
N VAL A 160 -20.43 5.11 -10.72
CA VAL A 160 -19.84 4.14 -9.77
C VAL A 160 -18.35 3.96 -10.05
N LYS A 161 -17.93 3.91 -11.31
CA LYS A 161 -16.50 3.82 -11.65
C LYS A 161 -15.71 5.04 -11.21
N GLN A 162 -16.27 6.23 -11.38
CA GLN A 162 -15.64 7.45 -10.87
C GLN A 162 -15.56 7.44 -9.34
N TYR A 163 -16.60 6.95 -8.66
CA TYR A 163 -16.59 6.83 -7.21
C TYR A 163 -15.52 5.85 -6.71
N ILE A 164 -15.35 4.70 -7.36
CA ILE A 164 -14.28 3.74 -7.07
C ILE A 164 -12.90 4.42 -7.18
N ASP A 165 -12.67 5.23 -8.23
CA ASP A 165 -11.42 5.97 -8.41
C ASP A 165 -11.21 7.05 -7.32
N VAL A 166 -12.27 7.75 -6.92
CA VAL A 166 -12.22 8.72 -5.82
C VAL A 166 -11.91 8.03 -4.49
N LEU A 167 -12.50 6.89 -4.21
CA LEU A 167 -12.23 6.10 -3.00
C LEU A 167 -10.78 5.59 -2.96
N PHE A 168 -10.25 5.17 -4.10
CA PHE A 168 -8.84 4.78 -4.23
C PHE A 168 -7.91 5.97 -3.91
N LYS A 169 -8.15 7.12 -4.53
CA LYS A 169 -7.36 8.35 -4.32
C LYS A 169 -7.46 8.88 -2.89
N ALA A 170 -8.59 8.67 -2.25
CA ALA A 170 -8.82 9.04 -0.85
C ALA A 170 -8.33 7.99 0.16
N TYR A 171 -7.75 6.87 -0.32
CA TYR A 171 -7.32 5.74 0.48
C TYR A 171 -8.43 5.25 1.44
N ARG A 172 -9.56 4.86 0.85
CA ARG A 172 -10.72 4.29 1.57
C ARG A 172 -10.91 2.82 1.18
N PRO A 173 -9.95 1.92 1.50
CA PRO A 173 -9.92 0.57 0.94
C PRO A 173 -11.13 -0.28 1.32
N GLN A 174 -11.65 -0.12 2.54
CA GLN A 174 -12.81 -0.88 2.99
C GLN A 174 -14.07 -0.49 2.20
N LEU A 175 -14.39 0.81 2.14
CA LEU A 175 -15.54 1.32 1.39
C LEU A 175 -15.39 1.06 -0.11
N GLN A 176 -14.17 1.19 -0.65
CA GLN A 176 -13.86 0.86 -2.04
C GLN A 176 -14.19 -0.60 -2.35
N LYS A 177 -13.78 -1.54 -1.49
CA LYS A 177 -14.09 -2.96 -1.64
C LYS A 177 -15.60 -3.22 -1.62
N GLU A 178 -16.35 -2.56 -0.74
CA GLU A 178 -17.80 -2.66 -0.64
C GLU A 178 -18.48 -2.17 -1.93
N VAL A 179 -18.13 -0.98 -2.40
CA VAL A 179 -18.66 -0.39 -3.63
C VAL A 179 -18.33 -1.25 -4.86
N VAL A 180 -17.10 -1.72 -4.96
CA VAL A 180 -16.66 -2.61 -6.06
C VAL A 180 -17.44 -3.92 -6.01
N THR A 181 -17.62 -4.52 -4.84
CA THR A 181 -18.35 -5.78 -4.67
C THR A 181 -19.81 -5.62 -5.08
N GLU A 182 -20.48 -4.55 -4.62
CA GLU A 182 -21.85 -4.25 -5.02
C GLU A 182 -21.97 -4.04 -6.53
N TYR A 183 -21.07 -3.23 -7.11
CA TYR A 183 -21.06 -2.96 -8.55
C TYR A 183 -20.95 -4.25 -9.37
N ILE A 184 -19.96 -5.10 -9.04
CA ILE A 184 -19.72 -6.33 -9.80
C ILE A 184 -20.88 -7.32 -9.65
N ASN A 185 -21.48 -7.43 -8.47
CA ASN A 185 -22.63 -8.34 -8.24
C ASN A 185 -23.89 -7.94 -9.00
N ARG A 186 -23.98 -6.71 -9.50
CA ARG A 186 -25.11 -6.21 -10.33
C ARG A 186 -24.90 -6.43 -11.82
N LEU A 187 -23.69 -6.81 -12.24
CA LEU A 187 -23.38 -7.03 -13.64
C LEU A 187 -24.03 -8.33 -14.16
N SER A 188 -24.58 -8.27 -15.37
CA SER A 188 -24.91 -9.47 -16.12
C SER A 188 -23.65 -10.28 -16.47
N ASP A 189 -23.79 -11.54 -16.84
CA ASP A 189 -22.65 -12.36 -17.25
C ASP A 189 -21.90 -11.75 -18.46
N ALA A 190 -22.61 -11.16 -19.41
CA ALA A 190 -21.98 -10.49 -20.55
C ALA A 190 -21.11 -9.29 -20.15
N GLU A 191 -21.53 -8.52 -19.14
CA GLU A 191 -20.76 -7.39 -18.60
C GLU A 191 -19.65 -7.85 -17.68
N PHE A 192 -19.84 -8.95 -16.96
CA PHE A 192 -18.84 -9.49 -16.04
C PHE A 192 -17.56 -9.93 -16.78
N TYR A 193 -17.70 -10.62 -17.93
CA TYR A 193 -16.56 -11.15 -18.68
C TYR A 193 -15.97 -10.15 -19.69
N THR A 194 -15.85 -8.87 -19.28
CA THR A 194 -15.23 -7.81 -20.09
C THR A 194 -13.85 -7.42 -19.57
N ARG A 195 -13.05 -6.83 -20.44
CA ARG A 195 -11.74 -6.25 -20.06
C ARG A 195 -11.88 -5.21 -18.95
N GLU A 196 -12.90 -4.38 -19.03
CA GLU A 196 -13.15 -3.35 -18.05
C GLU A 196 -13.42 -3.93 -16.65
N THR A 197 -14.27 -4.94 -16.56
CA THR A 197 -14.54 -5.63 -15.29
C THR A 197 -13.32 -6.36 -14.76
N TRP A 198 -12.53 -6.97 -15.64
CA TRP A 198 -11.25 -7.57 -15.26
C TRP A 198 -10.32 -6.55 -14.61
N ASP A 199 -10.15 -5.38 -15.24
CA ASP A 199 -9.28 -4.31 -14.71
C ASP A 199 -9.77 -3.77 -13.36
N ILE A 200 -11.08 -3.72 -13.12
CA ILE A 200 -11.66 -3.37 -11.82
C ILE A 200 -11.36 -4.47 -10.79
N ILE A 201 -11.55 -5.73 -11.12
CA ILE A 201 -11.31 -6.87 -10.22
C ILE A 201 -9.86 -6.90 -9.74
N ILE A 202 -8.90 -6.89 -10.66
CA ILE A 202 -7.48 -7.05 -10.31
C ILE A 202 -6.92 -5.89 -9.47
N ARG A 203 -7.51 -4.71 -9.60
CA ARG A 203 -7.08 -3.52 -8.83
C ARG A 203 -7.68 -3.46 -7.43
N ASN A 204 -8.82 -4.11 -7.21
CA ASN A 204 -9.63 -3.86 -6.02
C ASN A 204 -9.91 -5.10 -5.17
N LEU A 205 -9.74 -6.29 -5.71
CA LEU A 205 -10.08 -7.54 -5.02
C LEU A 205 -8.86 -8.45 -4.92
N SER A 206 -8.59 -8.95 -3.73
CA SER A 206 -7.44 -9.82 -3.45
C SER A 206 -7.79 -11.04 -2.59
N ASP A 207 -9.03 -11.14 -2.11
CA ASP A 207 -9.47 -12.27 -1.29
C ASP A 207 -9.92 -13.45 -2.16
N PRO A 208 -9.12 -14.55 -2.27
CA PRO A 208 -9.46 -15.70 -3.12
C PRO A 208 -10.74 -16.41 -2.69
N LEU A 209 -11.16 -16.24 -1.43
CA LEU A 209 -12.38 -16.84 -0.91
C LEU A 209 -13.64 -16.02 -1.22
N SER A 210 -13.48 -14.79 -1.74
CA SER A 210 -14.65 -13.98 -2.13
C SER A 210 -15.44 -14.65 -3.26
N PRO A 211 -16.78 -14.53 -3.27
CA PRO A 211 -17.60 -15.11 -4.32
C PRO A 211 -17.18 -14.66 -5.73
N ILE A 212 -16.74 -13.40 -5.87
CA ILE A 212 -16.29 -12.84 -7.15
C ILE A 212 -15.02 -13.54 -7.63
N LEU A 213 -13.98 -13.68 -6.78
CA LEU A 213 -12.75 -14.34 -7.20
C LEU A 213 -12.93 -15.85 -7.39
N LYS A 214 -13.79 -16.49 -6.61
CA LYS A 214 -14.22 -17.88 -6.87
C LYS A 214 -14.89 -18.01 -8.25
N LYS A 215 -15.76 -17.06 -8.64
CA LYS A 215 -16.37 -17.03 -9.98
C LYS A 215 -15.32 -16.85 -11.08
N VAL A 216 -14.34 -15.95 -10.88
CA VAL A 216 -13.22 -15.75 -11.80
C VAL A 216 -12.44 -17.06 -11.99
N ALA A 217 -12.05 -17.70 -10.90
CA ALA A 217 -11.26 -18.93 -10.92
C ALA A 217 -12.01 -20.10 -11.57
N ALA A 218 -13.29 -20.28 -11.25
CA ALA A 218 -14.13 -21.36 -11.80
C ALA A 218 -14.47 -21.15 -13.29
N LYS A 219 -14.58 -19.90 -13.71
CA LYS A 219 -15.01 -19.52 -15.06
C LYS A 219 -13.90 -18.80 -15.85
N ARG A 220 -12.63 -19.08 -15.55
CA ARG A 220 -11.45 -18.44 -16.16
C ARG A 220 -11.44 -18.49 -17.68
N TYR A 221 -12.02 -19.53 -18.27
CA TYR A 221 -12.15 -19.66 -19.72
C TYR A 221 -12.90 -18.46 -20.35
N TYR A 222 -13.94 -17.97 -19.68
CA TYR A 222 -14.74 -16.86 -20.21
C TYR A 222 -13.99 -15.53 -20.22
N PHE A 223 -12.96 -15.35 -19.39
CA PHE A 223 -12.07 -14.19 -19.47
C PHE A 223 -10.97 -14.33 -20.54
N SER A 224 -10.74 -15.54 -21.05
CA SER A 224 -9.64 -15.78 -22.01
C SER A 224 -9.79 -15.06 -23.35
N HIS A 225 -10.96 -14.49 -23.65
CA HIS A 225 -11.16 -13.62 -24.82
C HIS A 225 -10.60 -12.20 -24.62
N VAL A 226 -10.41 -11.75 -23.40
CA VAL A 226 -10.03 -10.37 -23.06
C VAL A 226 -8.66 -10.26 -22.42
N VAL A 227 -8.18 -11.35 -21.78
CA VAL A 227 -6.82 -11.47 -21.21
C VAL A 227 -6.32 -12.89 -21.40
N SER A 228 -4.98 -13.05 -21.47
CA SER A 228 -4.41 -14.40 -21.58
C SER A 228 -4.72 -15.25 -20.35
N ARG A 229 -4.83 -16.57 -20.57
CA ARG A 229 -5.03 -17.53 -19.48
C ARG A 229 -3.93 -17.42 -18.41
N ASP A 230 -2.70 -17.27 -18.84
CA ASP A 230 -1.56 -17.11 -17.94
C ASP A 230 -1.71 -15.88 -17.03
N THR A 231 -2.22 -14.76 -17.56
CA THR A 231 -2.51 -13.56 -16.76
C THR A 231 -3.54 -13.84 -15.67
N ILE A 232 -4.57 -14.62 -15.99
CA ILE A 232 -5.61 -15.01 -15.03
C ILE A 232 -5.01 -15.93 -13.96
N ASP A 233 -4.27 -16.94 -14.38
CA ASP A 233 -3.65 -17.91 -13.48
C ASP A 233 -2.59 -17.24 -12.57
N ILE A 234 -1.80 -16.29 -13.08
CA ILE A 234 -0.88 -15.47 -12.27
C ILE A 234 -1.64 -14.65 -11.21
N PHE A 235 -2.77 -14.05 -11.59
CA PHE A 235 -3.57 -13.28 -10.65
C PHE A 235 -4.19 -14.17 -9.55
N ILE A 236 -4.73 -15.34 -9.90
CA ILE A 236 -5.26 -16.31 -8.92
C ILE A 236 -4.14 -16.78 -8.00
N ASP A 237 -2.96 -17.14 -8.56
CA ASP A 237 -1.77 -17.54 -7.82
C ASP A 237 -1.35 -16.45 -6.81
N TYR A 238 -1.29 -15.19 -7.25
CA TYR A 238 -1.00 -14.05 -6.39
C TYR A 238 -1.98 -13.92 -5.21
N THR A 239 -3.28 -14.06 -5.46
CA THR A 239 -4.30 -13.95 -4.40
C THR A 239 -4.21 -15.09 -3.39
N LEU A 240 -3.95 -16.32 -3.86
CA LEU A 240 -3.71 -17.48 -3.00
C LEU A 240 -2.44 -17.31 -2.17
N LYS A 241 -1.33 -16.91 -2.79
CA LYS A 241 -0.06 -16.62 -2.09
C LYS A 241 -0.26 -15.58 -1.00
N SER A 242 -0.98 -14.50 -1.29
CA SER A 242 -1.29 -13.45 -0.32
C SER A 242 -2.11 -13.96 0.86
N ALA A 243 -3.14 -14.76 0.59
CA ALA A 243 -3.99 -15.34 1.65
C ALA A 243 -3.22 -16.34 2.51
N VAL A 244 -2.41 -17.23 1.92
CA VAL A 244 -1.53 -18.18 2.64
C VAL A 244 -0.53 -17.41 3.51
N SER A 245 0.06 -16.34 2.96
CA SER A 245 1.01 -15.51 3.70
C SER A 245 0.44 -14.93 4.98
N SER A 246 -0.86 -14.64 5.05
CA SER A 246 -1.50 -14.14 6.27
C SER A 246 -1.41 -15.11 7.45
N PHE A 247 -1.40 -16.42 7.18
CA PHE A 247 -1.19 -17.46 8.19
C PHE A 247 0.29 -17.70 8.48
N VAL A 248 1.13 -17.71 7.46
CA VAL A 248 2.60 -17.85 7.60
C VAL A 248 3.18 -16.70 8.43
N TRP A 249 2.63 -15.48 8.27
CA TRP A 249 3.05 -14.29 9.01
C TRP A 249 2.24 -14.04 10.29
N TRP A 250 1.40 -14.97 10.67
CA TRP A 250 0.66 -14.86 11.92
C TRP A 250 1.59 -15.06 13.13
N THR A 251 1.30 -14.32 14.20
CA THR A 251 1.94 -14.41 15.51
C THR A 251 0.89 -14.09 16.57
N PRO A 252 1.00 -14.58 17.82
CA PRO A 252 -0.01 -14.38 18.86
C PRO A 252 -0.36 -12.92 19.16
N ASP A 253 0.59 -12.01 19.01
CA ASP A 253 0.39 -10.55 19.16
C ASP A 253 -0.50 -9.93 18.08
N LYS A 254 -0.69 -10.61 16.95
CA LYS A 254 -1.59 -10.20 15.86
C LYS A 254 -3.04 -10.63 16.04
N GLY A 255 -3.37 -11.21 17.19
CA GLY A 255 -4.73 -11.61 17.52
C GLY A 255 -4.99 -13.11 17.36
N VAL A 256 -6.27 -13.49 17.36
CA VAL A 256 -6.69 -14.89 17.32
C VAL A 256 -6.45 -15.50 15.96
N PHE A 257 -5.87 -16.71 15.92
CA PHE A 257 -5.74 -17.50 14.67
C PHE A 257 -7.12 -17.84 14.14
N ASN A 258 -7.44 -17.38 12.95
CA ASN A 258 -8.75 -17.62 12.34
C ASN A 258 -8.83 -19.01 11.73
N GLN A 259 -9.22 -20.00 12.55
CA GLN A 259 -9.32 -21.40 12.16
C GLN A 259 -10.31 -21.62 11.02
N GLN A 260 -11.50 -21.01 11.09
CA GLN A 260 -12.50 -21.17 10.05
C GLN A 260 -11.96 -20.74 8.68
N ARG A 261 -11.33 -19.56 8.63
CA ARG A 261 -10.73 -19.05 7.39
C ARG A 261 -9.57 -19.93 6.89
N TYR A 262 -8.78 -20.48 7.82
CA TYR A 262 -7.72 -21.44 7.48
C TYR A 262 -8.29 -22.67 6.79
N ASP A 263 -9.32 -23.29 7.38
CA ASP A 263 -9.96 -24.50 6.86
C ASP A 263 -10.61 -24.24 5.49
N GLU A 264 -11.32 -23.12 5.35
CA GLU A 264 -11.92 -22.70 4.07
C GLU A 264 -10.86 -22.46 2.98
N LEU A 265 -9.73 -21.83 3.32
CA LEU A 265 -8.64 -21.56 2.39
C LEU A 265 -7.96 -22.86 1.96
N LEU A 266 -7.67 -23.75 2.90
CA LEU A 266 -7.05 -25.03 2.62
C LEU A 266 -7.94 -25.88 1.70
N ALA A 267 -9.23 -25.99 2.01
CA ALA A 267 -10.20 -26.69 1.17
C ALA A 267 -10.29 -26.09 -0.24
N TYR A 268 -10.30 -24.75 -0.34
CA TYR A 268 -10.39 -24.07 -1.62
C TYR A 268 -9.13 -24.27 -2.47
N ILE A 269 -7.94 -24.23 -1.87
CA ILE A 269 -6.66 -24.42 -2.58
C ILE A 269 -6.62 -25.76 -3.30
N PHE A 270 -7.10 -26.84 -2.68
CA PHE A 270 -7.15 -28.17 -3.31
C PHE A 270 -8.02 -28.23 -4.57
N THR A 271 -8.95 -27.30 -4.74
CA THR A 271 -9.79 -27.23 -5.95
C THR A 271 -9.12 -26.51 -7.12
N GLN A 272 -7.94 -25.89 -6.91
CA GLN A 272 -7.31 -25.05 -7.93
C GLN A 272 -6.33 -25.86 -8.78
N PRO A 273 -6.46 -25.86 -10.12
CA PRO A 273 -5.54 -26.54 -11.02
C PRO A 273 -4.30 -25.66 -11.30
N LEU A 274 -3.56 -25.31 -10.25
CA LEU A 274 -2.35 -24.50 -10.32
C LEU A 274 -1.13 -25.32 -9.88
N PRO A 275 0.03 -25.14 -10.54
CA PRO A 275 1.25 -25.91 -10.21
C PRO A 275 1.71 -25.72 -8.76
N LYS A 276 1.47 -24.52 -8.18
CA LYS A 276 1.95 -24.18 -6.84
C LYS A 276 1.06 -24.65 -5.69
N VAL A 277 -0.04 -25.32 -5.95
CA VAL A 277 -0.94 -25.84 -4.91
C VAL A 277 -0.19 -26.64 -3.83
N PRO A 278 0.72 -27.59 -4.16
CA PRO A 278 1.46 -28.31 -3.13
C PRO A 278 2.27 -27.40 -2.20
N GLN A 279 2.85 -26.33 -2.73
CA GLN A 279 3.63 -25.34 -1.97
C GLN A 279 2.76 -24.55 -0.98
N TYR A 280 1.54 -24.19 -1.38
CA TYR A 280 0.58 -23.52 -0.52
C TYR A 280 0.08 -24.42 0.60
N VAL A 281 -0.18 -25.68 0.29
CA VAL A 281 -0.58 -26.71 1.28
C VAL A 281 0.51 -26.91 2.31
N ALA A 282 1.77 -27.12 1.87
CA ALA A 282 2.92 -27.25 2.75
C ALA A 282 3.10 -26.02 3.66
N SER A 283 2.92 -24.81 3.09
CA SER A 283 3.02 -23.57 3.87
C SER A 283 1.90 -23.46 4.91
N LEU A 284 0.68 -23.87 4.59
CA LEU A 284 -0.42 -23.88 5.55
C LEU A 284 -0.22 -24.92 6.64
N TYR A 285 0.25 -26.14 6.30
CA TYR A 285 0.53 -27.16 7.31
C TYR A 285 1.61 -26.72 8.28
N ALA A 286 2.73 -26.18 7.78
CA ALA A 286 3.75 -25.60 8.66
C ALA A 286 3.19 -24.44 9.52
N ALA A 287 2.32 -23.58 8.96
CA ALA A 287 1.70 -22.48 9.70
C ALA A 287 0.70 -22.96 10.77
N ALA A 288 0.08 -24.12 10.62
CA ALA A 288 -0.84 -24.67 11.61
C ALA A 288 -0.16 -24.92 12.97
N TYR A 289 1.11 -25.32 12.97
CA TYR A 289 1.91 -25.53 14.19
C TYR A 289 2.17 -24.22 14.96
N LEU A 290 2.19 -23.08 14.26
CA LEU A 290 2.40 -21.77 14.90
C LEU A 290 1.25 -21.41 15.86
N LYS A 291 0.03 -21.88 15.60
CA LYS A 291 -1.15 -21.67 16.46
C LYS A 291 -0.92 -22.17 17.90
N THR A 292 -0.23 -23.29 18.05
CA THR A 292 0.07 -23.91 19.35
C THR A 292 1.48 -23.60 19.84
N GLY A 293 2.29 -22.88 19.08
CA GLY A 293 3.69 -22.62 19.36
C GLY A 293 4.58 -23.86 19.20
N ASP A 294 4.10 -24.88 18.48
CA ASP A 294 4.86 -26.11 18.22
C ASP A 294 5.91 -25.91 17.13
N ILE A 295 7.04 -25.33 17.52
CA ILE A 295 8.18 -25.09 16.62
C ILE A 295 8.80 -26.40 16.12
N ARG A 296 8.75 -27.49 16.92
CA ARG A 296 9.23 -28.80 16.48
C ARG A 296 8.40 -29.31 15.31
N GLY A 297 7.07 -29.40 15.46
CA GLY A 297 6.18 -29.82 14.39
C GLY A 297 6.32 -28.99 13.12
N MET A 298 6.49 -27.66 13.27
CA MET A 298 6.77 -26.76 12.13
C MET A 298 8.08 -27.12 11.42
N LEU A 299 9.17 -27.38 12.15
CA LEU A 299 10.46 -27.75 11.54
C LEU A 299 10.40 -29.10 10.83
N ASP A 300 9.71 -30.06 11.41
CA ASP A 300 9.54 -31.39 10.83
C ASP A 300 8.74 -31.31 9.51
N GLU A 301 7.67 -30.53 9.48
CA GLU A 301 6.89 -30.26 8.27
C GLU A 301 7.73 -29.56 7.20
N MET A 302 8.51 -28.56 7.57
CA MET A 302 9.43 -27.89 6.66
C MET A 302 10.45 -28.86 6.06
N TYR A 303 11.04 -29.71 6.89
CA TYR A 303 12.02 -30.70 6.46
C TYR A 303 11.43 -31.67 5.43
N HIS A 304 10.28 -32.27 5.74
CA HIS A 304 9.59 -33.17 4.84
C HIS A 304 9.24 -32.46 3.51
N SER A 305 8.65 -31.28 3.56
CA SER A 305 8.28 -30.52 2.36
C SER A 305 9.48 -30.21 1.45
N LEU A 306 10.64 -29.93 2.04
CA LEU A 306 11.87 -29.67 1.28
C LEU A 306 12.48 -30.95 0.69
N GLN A 307 12.40 -32.07 1.40
CA GLN A 307 12.88 -33.39 0.91
C GLN A 307 12.04 -33.92 -0.24
N TYR A 308 10.73 -33.78 -0.18
CA TYR A 308 9.82 -34.22 -1.24
C TYR A 308 9.83 -33.34 -2.50
N GLY A 309 10.67 -32.30 -2.54
CA GLY A 309 10.84 -31.46 -3.71
C GLY A 309 9.59 -30.64 -4.09
N ILE A 310 8.75 -30.33 -3.09
CA ILE A 310 7.49 -29.59 -3.28
C ILE A 310 7.74 -28.18 -3.86
N PHE A 311 8.89 -27.59 -3.59
CA PHE A 311 9.27 -26.27 -4.07
C PHE A 311 10.07 -26.36 -5.36
N TYR A 312 9.42 -26.06 -6.49
CA TYR A 312 9.97 -26.25 -7.83
C TYR A 312 11.05 -25.25 -8.21
N THR A 313 10.98 -24.03 -7.65
CA THR A 313 12.02 -23.03 -7.94
C THR A 313 12.88 -22.75 -6.72
N PRO A 314 14.17 -22.40 -6.92
CA PRO A 314 15.03 -21.98 -5.84
C PRO A 314 14.49 -20.77 -5.06
N GLN A 315 13.75 -19.89 -5.72
CA GLN A 315 13.13 -18.72 -5.08
C GLN A 315 11.96 -19.12 -4.15
N ASP A 316 11.08 -20.01 -4.59
CA ASP A 316 9.97 -20.49 -3.75
C ASP A 316 10.50 -21.22 -2.51
N LYS A 317 11.58 -22.02 -2.68
CA LYS A 317 12.29 -22.69 -1.59
C LYS A 317 12.90 -21.70 -0.60
N LEU A 318 13.58 -20.68 -1.08
CA LEU A 318 14.17 -19.62 -0.25
C LEU A 318 13.08 -18.84 0.52
N ASP A 319 11.98 -18.46 -0.14
CA ASP A 319 10.88 -17.75 0.48
C ASP A 319 10.24 -18.58 1.61
N PHE A 320 10.02 -19.87 1.38
CA PHE A 320 9.50 -20.78 2.39
C PHE A 320 10.43 -20.86 3.62
N ILE A 321 11.72 -21.10 3.40
CA ILE A 321 12.72 -21.17 4.47
C ILE A 321 12.78 -19.86 5.26
N ARG A 322 12.88 -18.73 4.60
CA ARG A 322 12.96 -17.42 5.26
C ARG A 322 11.73 -17.10 6.08
N ASN A 323 10.55 -17.44 5.58
CA ASN A 323 9.29 -17.15 6.23
C ASN A 323 9.13 -17.92 7.54
N PHE A 324 9.53 -19.17 7.60
CA PHE A 324 9.37 -20.00 8.79
C PHE A 324 10.55 -19.94 9.76
N LEU A 325 11.79 -19.85 9.28
CA LEU A 325 12.94 -19.77 10.20
C LEU A 325 12.96 -18.52 11.08
N ARG A 326 12.25 -17.46 10.72
CA ARG A 326 12.06 -16.31 11.63
C ARG A 326 11.32 -16.68 12.93
N HIS A 327 10.44 -17.68 12.89
CA HIS A 327 9.78 -18.18 14.10
C HIS A 327 10.77 -18.95 14.99
N VAL A 328 11.76 -19.60 14.38
CA VAL A 328 12.88 -20.20 15.10
C VAL A 328 13.79 -19.12 15.71
N GLU A 329 14.04 -18.03 14.99
CA GLU A 329 14.80 -16.87 15.51
C GLU A 329 14.18 -16.29 16.79
N THR A 330 12.86 -16.35 16.94
CA THR A 330 12.12 -15.74 18.07
C THR A 330 11.64 -16.71 19.13
N CYS A 331 11.84 -18.04 18.95
CA CYS A 331 11.31 -19.05 19.86
C CYS A 331 12.07 -19.18 21.18
N GLY A 332 13.26 -18.59 21.32
CA GLY A 332 14.11 -18.68 22.52
C GLY A 332 14.73 -20.07 22.78
N ASN A 333 14.63 -21.02 21.84
CA ASN A 333 15.14 -22.38 22.01
C ASN A 333 16.42 -22.60 21.20
N GLU A 334 17.56 -22.70 21.91
CA GLU A 334 18.88 -22.88 21.30
C GLU A 334 18.99 -24.15 20.48
N THR A 335 18.33 -25.25 20.88
CA THR A 335 18.39 -26.55 20.17
C THR A 335 17.79 -26.38 18.77
N PHE A 336 16.61 -25.72 18.65
CA PHE A 336 15.99 -25.47 17.36
C PHE A 336 16.81 -24.52 16.47
N MET A 337 17.41 -23.49 17.07
CA MET A 337 18.29 -22.58 16.37
C MET A 337 19.56 -23.28 15.83
N ASN A 338 20.17 -24.15 16.63
CA ASN A 338 21.36 -24.93 16.20
C ASN A 338 21.00 -25.92 15.09
N GLU A 339 19.85 -26.58 15.17
CA GLU A 339 19.35 -27.47 14.12
C GLU A 339 19.08 -26.69 12.81
N ALA A 340 18.42 -25.53 12.88
CA ALA A 340 18.22 -24.70 11.74
C ALA A 340 19.53 -24.19 11.11
N ASN A 341 20.54 -23.88 11.91
CA ASN A 341 21.89 -23.53 11.43
C ASN A 341 22.56 -24.68 10.66
N ALA A 342 22.50 -25.90 11.20
CA ALA A 342 23.05 -27.08 10.52
C ALA A 342 22.31 -27.34 9.17
N TRP A 343 21.05 -27.05 9.15
CA TRP A 343 20.23 -27.15 7.94
C TRP A 343 20.65 -26.16 6.88
N LEU A 344 20.84 -24.89 7.29
CA LEU A 344 21.30 -23.83 6.41
C LEU A 344 22.68 -24.12 5.82
N ASP A 345 23.58 -24.81 6.56
CA ASP A 345 24.87 -25.24 6.02
C ASP A 345 24.70 -26.19 4.82
N LYS A 346 23.84 -27.19 4.94
CA LYS A 346 23.51 -28.11 3.84
C LYS A 346 22.87 -27.39 2.65
N LEU A 347 22.01 -26.42 2.93
CA LEU A 347 21.37 -25.61 1.87
C LEU A 347 22.36 -24.69 1.15
N MET A 348 23.36 -24.16 1.86
CA MET A 348 24.45 -23.39 1.27
C MET A 348 25.39 -24.22 0.39
N GLU A 349 25.63 -25.46 0.76
CA GLU A 349 26.44 -26.41 -0.04
C GLU A 349 25.74 -26.76 -1.36
N SER A 350 24.43 -26.95 -1.32
CA SER A 350 23.58 -27.29 -2.49
C SER A 350 22.94 -26.09 -3.20
N ALA A 351 23.33 -24.88 -2.86
CA ALA A 351 22.72 -23.67 -3.42
C ALA A 351 23.00 -23.55 -4.95
N PRO A 352 21.99 -23.29 -5.78
CA PRO A 352 22.15 -23.32 -7.25
C PRO A 352 22.94 -22.12 -7.79
N SER A 353 23.19 -21.09 -7.00
CA SER A 353 24.03 -19.94 -7.35
C SER A 353 24.51 -19.19 -6.11
N GLY A 354 25.49 -18.30 -6.31
CA GLY A 354 26.01 -17.42 -5.26
C GLY A 354 24.92 -16.52 -4.65
N TYR A 355 23.90 -16.13 -5.41
CA TYR A 355 22.77 -15.38 -4.89
C TYR A 355 22.04 -16.13 -3.77
N TYR A 356 21.59 -17.36 -4.01
CA TYR A 356 20.86 -18.15 -3.01
C TYR A 356 21.74 -18.50 -1.82
N LYS A 357 22.99 -18.83 -2.06
CA LYS A 357 23.98 -19.05 -1.00
C LYS A 357 24.11 -17.82 -0.10
N SER A 358 24.25 -16.65 -0.68
CA SER A 358 24.30 -15.38 0.05
C SER A 358 23.03 -15.14 0.89
N GLU A 359 21.85 -15.44 0.36
CA GLU A 359 20.59 -15.27 1.10
C GLU A 359 20.49 -16.27 2.29
N TYR A 360 20.91 -17.52 2.13
CA TYR A 360 20.98 -18.48 3.24
C TYR A 360 22.01 -18.04 4.31
N MET A 361 23.15 -17.48 3.91
CA MET A 361 24.13 -16.88 4.85
C MET A 361 23.50 -15.78 5.70
N LYS A 362 22.69 -14.92 5.12
CA LYS A 362 21.98 -13.85 5.85
C LYS A 362 20.97 -14.41 6.86
N VAL A 363 20.22 -15.47 6.49
CA VAL A 363 19.30 -16.14 7.41
C VAL A 363 20.09 -16.73 8.59
N LYS A 364 21.17 -17.43 8.30
CA LYS A 364 22.05 -18.04 9.33
C LYS A 364 22.66 -16.97 10.25
N ALA A 365 23.12 -15.85 9.70
CA ALA A 365 23.69 -14.76 10.48
C ALA A 365 22.69 -14.19 11.51
N ARG A 366 21.40 -14.08 11.16
CA ARG A 366 20.37 -13.64 12.11
C ARG A 366 20.20 -14.62 13.27
N ILE A 367 20.12 -15.92 12.99
CA ILE A 367 20.02 -16.97 14.01
C ILE A 367 21.26 -16.97 14.92
N LEU A 368 22.46 -16.88 14.35
CA LEU A 368 23.72 -16.81 15.12
C LEU A 368 23.76 -15.59 16.05
N ARG A 369 23.22 -14.48 15.60
CA ARG A 369 23.13 -13.25 16.41
C ARG A 369 22.24 -13.42 17.64
N VAL A 370 21.11 -14.11 17.47
CA VAL A 370 20.22 -14.46 18.60
C VAL A 370 20.88 -15.43 19.57
N LEU A 371 21.72 -16.37 19.06
CA LEU A 371 22.52 -17.28 19.86
C LEU A 371 23.73 -16.61 20.56
N GLY A 372 23.91 -15.30 20.42
CA GLY A 372 25.06 -14.58 20.99
C GLY A 372 26.38 -14.75 20.21
N LYS A 373 26.38 -15.48 19.09
CA LYS A 373 27.56 -15.75 18.24
C LYS A 373 27.81 -14.61 17.24
N VAL A 374 27.97 -13.39 17.79
CA VAL A 374 27.99 -12.14 17.00
C VAL A 374 29.14 -12.10 16.00
N ASP A 375 30.33 -12.57 16.37
CA ASP A 375 31.51 -12.56 15.48
C ASP A 375 31.32 -13.49 14.26
N GLU A 376 30.74 -14.68 14.47
CA GLU A 376 30.39 -15.58 13.38
C GLU A 376 29.33 -14.98 12.45
N ALA A 377 28.31 -14.32 13.01
CA ALA A 377 27.28 -13.63 12.24
C ALA A 377 27.88 -12.51 11.38
N ASN A 378 28.72 -11.66 11.96
CA ASN A 378 29.39 -10.57 11.24
C ASN A 378 30.28 -11.10 10.11
N LYS A 379 31.01 -12.19 10.33
CA LYS A 379 31.84 -12.84 9.31
C LYS A 379 31.01 -13.30 8.11
N LEU A 380 29.84 -13.93 8.36
CA LEU A 380 28.93 -14.36 7.31
C LEU A 380 28.35 -13.17 6.53
N GLU A 381 27.95 -12.12 7.21
CA GLU A 381 27.41 -10.91 6.56
C GLU A 381 28.44 -10.20 5.68
N LEU A 382 29.71 -10.17 6.08
CA LEU A 382 30.81 -9.63 5.28
C LEU A 382 31.13 -10.50 4.04
N GLN A 383 30.88 -11.82 4.13
CA GLN A 383 31.10 -12.75 3.03
C GLN A 383 29.95 -12.80 2.04
N ALA A 384 28.71 -12.62 2.50
CA ALA A 384 27.50 -12.75 1.70
C ALA A 384 27.48 -11.90 0.41
N PRO A 385 27.88 -10.60 0.39
CA PRO A 385 27.96 -9.83 -0.85
C PRO A 385 28.98 -10.37 -1.85
N LYS A 386 30.11 -10.90 -1.38
CA LYS A 386 31.18 -11.44 -2.22
C LYS A 386 30.73 -12.73 -2.91
N VAL A 387 30.02 -13.58 -2.19
CA VAL A 387 29.44 -14.83 -2.71
C VAL A 387 28.32 -14.58 -3.70
N ARG A 388 27.58 -13.49 -3.56
CA ARG A 388 26.49 -13.12 -4.47
C ARG A 388 26.97 -12.82 -5.89
N MET A 389 28.20 -12.33 -6.02
CA MET A 389 28.81 -11.93 -7.31
C MET A 389 29.54 -13.09 -8.02
N SER A 390 29.77 -14.20 -7.34
CA SER A 390 30.32 -15.44 -7.90
C SER A 390 29.21 -16.38 -8.40
#